data_023482e074b516c6e12e2837e210d328
#
_entry.id   023482e074b516c6e12e2837e210d328
#
_cell.length_a   1.000
_cell.length_b   1.000
_cell.length_c   1.000
_cell.angle_alpha   90.00
_cell.angle_beta   90.00
_cell.angle_gamma   90.00
#
_symmetry.space_group_name_H-M   'P 1'
#
loop_
_entity.id
_entity.type
_entity.pdbx_description
1 polymer ?
#
loop_
_entity_poly.entity_id
_entity_poly.type
_entity_poly.pdbx_seq_one_letter_code
_entity_poly.pdbx_strand_id
1 'polypeptide(L)'
;MAIGKRIRFFRLRKRMTQKQLGELLGFVEKTSEVRIAQYESESRIPKQDLINDMARYLGVSDKALTVPEIDTYIGLMHTLFAIEDIYGFKIDEKDGKPCLLIDSTSTTANSSVSSMLDAWLAEARKFETGEITKEAYDKWRYNYPKHDTHQIWAKVPSQELSDILVAAFKEK
;
A
#
# COMPACT_ATOMS: atom_id res chain seq x y z
N MET A 1 6.85 1.43 -12.34
CA MET A 1 5.94 1.05 -11.22
C MET A 1 5.72 -0.46 -11.30
N ALA A 2 6.07 -1.19 -10.27
CA ALA A 2 6.11 -2.68 -10.28
C ALA A 2 4.71 -3.34 -10.15
N ILE A 3 3.67 -2.75 -10.77
CA ILE A 3 2.28 -3.23 -10.62
C ILE A 3 2.10 -4.67 -11.14
N GLY A 4 2.77 -5.05 -12.22
CA GLY A 4 2.66 -6.37 -12.81
C GLY A 4 3.13 -7.47 -11.85
N LYS A 5 4.26 -7.26 -11.19
CA LYS A 5 4.77 -8.18 -10.18
C LYS A 5 3.83 -8.31 -8.98
N ARG A 6 3.17 -7.21 -8.57
CA ARG A 6 2.18 -7.21 -7.47
C ARG A 6 0.92 -7.97 -7.86
N ILE A 7 0.41 -7.77 -9.08
CA ILE A 7 -0.74 -8.54 -9.61
C ILE A 7 -0.40 -10.03 -9.57
N ARG A 8 0.74 -10.44 -10.12
CA ARG A 8 1.20 -11.83 -10.12
C ARG A 8 1.31 -12.40 -8.70
N PHE A 9 1.93 -11.64 -7.78
CA PHE A 9 2.08 -12.06 -6.39
C PHE A 9 0.74 -12.37 -5.72
N PHE A 10 -0.24 -11.46 -5.79
CA PHE A 10 -1.53 -11.67 -5.17
C PHE A 10 -2.38 -12.74 -5.87
N ARG A 11 -2.28 -12.86 -7.20
CA ARG A 11 -2.94 -13.93 -7.94
C ARG A 11 -2.44 -15.31 -7.50
N LEU A 12 -1.14 -15.51 -7.42
CA LEU A 12 -0.53 -16.76 -6.97
C LEU A 12 -0.91 -17.06 -5.51
N ARG A 13 -0.94 -16.06 -4.65
CA ARG A 13 -1.38 -16.19 -3.27
C ARG A 13 -2.84 -16.65 -3.17
N LYS A 14 -3.69 -16.24 -4.10
CA LYS A 14 -5.07 -16.71 -4.26
C LYS A 14 -5.18 -18.06 -4.98
N ARG A 15 -4.06 -18.66 -5.39
CA ARG A 15 -4.00 -19.91 -6.16
C ARG A 15 -4.78 -19.83 -7.48
N MET A 16 -4.89 -18.66 -8.07
CA MET A 16 -5.59 -18.43 -9.33
C MET A 16 -4.65 -18.57 -10.52
N THR A 17 -5.16 -19.10 -11.63
CA THR A 17 -4.47 -19.01 -12.93
C THR A 17 -4.68 -17.63 -13.56
N GLN A 18 -3.87 -17.26 -14.54
CA GLN A 18 -4.06 -16.03 -15.32
C GLN A 18 -5.42 -16.04 -16.02
N LYS A 19 -5.82 -17.19 -16.59
CA LYS A 19 -7.13 -17.38 -17.22
C LYS A 19 -8.26 -17.10 -16.23
N GLN A 20 -8.25 -17.67 -15.04
CA GLN A 20 -9.28 -17.48 -14.02
C GLN A 20 -9.42 -16.01 -13.60
N LEU A 21 -8.30 -15.32 -13.36
CA LEU A 21 -8.36 -13.90 -13.04
C LEU A 21 -8.92 -13.08 -14.20
N GLY A 22 -8.52 -13.39 -15.43
CA GLY A 22 -9.02 -12.69 -16.62
C GLY A 22 -10.51 -12.89 -16.85
N GLU A 23 -11.04 -14.09 -16.63
CA GLU A 23 -12.46 -14.40 -16.71
C GLU A 23 -13.28 -13.62 -15.66
N LEU A 24 -12.81 -13.55 -14.42
CA LEU A 24 -13.44 -12.76 -13.36
C LEU A 24 -13.50 -11.26 -13.69
N LEU A 25 -12.53 -10.76 -14.44
CA LEU A 25 -12.48 -9.38 -14.93
C LEU A 25 -13.33 -9.16 -16.18
N GLY A 26 -14.07 -10.19 -16.64
CA GLY A 26 -14.96 -10.08 -17.81
C GLY A 26 -14.23 -10.15 -19.15
N PHE A 27 -12.98 -10.61 -19.20
CA PHE A 27 -12.30 -10.80 -20.47
C PHE A 27 -12.81 -12.04 -21.19
N VAL A 28 -12.90 -11.95 -22.53
CA VAL A 28 -13.28 -13.09 -23.37
C VAL A 28 -12.32 -14.25 -23.12
N GLU A 29 -12.83 -15.46 -22.94
CA GLU A 29 -12.09 -16.66 -22.58
C GLU A 29 -10.79 -16.87 -23.39
N LYS A 30 -10.85 -16.68 -24.70
CA LYS A 30 -9.69 -16.83 -25.61
C LYS A 30 -8.56 -15.82 -25.37
N THR A 31 -8.83 -14.69 -24.71
CA THR A 31 -7.87 -13.59 -24.50
C THR A 31 -7.58 -13.32 -23.05
N SER A 32 -8.30 -13.94 -22.11
CA SER A 32 -8.22 -13.69 -20.68
C SER A 32 -6.80 -13.94 -20.14
N GLU A 33 -6.21 -15.08 -20.44
CA GLU A 33 -4.86 -15.45 -20.02
C GLU A 33 -3.81 -14.49 -20.59
N VAL A 34 -3.87 -14.24 -21.91
CA VAL A 34 -2.90 -13.38 -22.60
C VAL A 34 -2.94 -11.96 -22.04
N ARG A 35 -4.12 -11.42 -21.74
CA ARG A 35 -4.25 -10.07 -21.16
C ARG A 35 -3.65 -9.99 -19.76
N ILE A 36 -3.88 -10.97 -18.91
CA ILE A 36 -3.28 -10.99 -17.57
C ILE A 36 -1.76 -11.17 -17.68
N ALA A 37 -1.27 -12.04 -18.57
CA ALA A 37 0.16 -12.17 -18.82
C ALA A 37 0.81 -10.85 -19.26
N GLN A 38 0.13 -10.06 -20.10
CA GLN A 38 0.58 -8.74 -20.53
C GLN A 38 0.65 -7.75 -19.36
N TYR A 39 -0.31 -7.76 -18.42
CA TYR A 39 -0.27 -6.92 -17.23
C TYR A 39 0.83 -7.37 -16.26
N GLU A 40 0.99 -8.67 -16.04
CA GLU A 40 2.03 -9.23 -15.15
C GLU A 40 3.45 -9.00 -15.67
N SER A 41 3.64 -9.01 -16.99
CA SER A 41 4.93 -8.70 -17.64
C SER A 41 5.18 -7.22 -17.87
N GLU A 42 4.23 -6.35 -17.50
CA GLU A 42 4.26 -4.89 -17.69
C GLU A 42 4.36 -4.45 -19.15
N SER A 43 4.14 -5.36 -20.11
CA SER A 43 4.02 -5.01 -21.53
C SER A 43 2.74 -4.18 -21.80
N ARG A 44 1.81 -4.18 -20.83
CA ARG A 44 0.62 -3.33 -20.82
C ARG A 44 0.32 -2.88 -19.39
N ILE A 45 -0.03 -1.61 -19.23
CA ILE A 45 -0.42 -1.03 -17.94
C ILE A 45 -1.94 -1.03 -17.80
N PRO A 46 -2.51 -1.62 -16.73
CA PRO A 46 -3.95 -1.57 -16.49
C PRO A 46 -4.39 -0.14 -16.12
N LYS A 47 -5.59 0.26 -16.57
CA LYS A 47 -6.21 1.52 -16.14
C LYS A 47 -6.73 1.40 -14.70
N GLN A 48 -6.98 2.52 -14.03
CA GLN A 48 -7.37 2.56 -12.63
C GLN A 48 -8.61 1.72 -12.32
N ASP A 49 -9.64 1.77 -13.17
CA ASP A 49 -10.86 0.97 -12.96
C ASP A 49 -10.54 -0.54 -12.93
N LEU A 50 -9.68 -0.99 -13.84
CA LEU A 50 -9.25 -2.38 -13.89
C LEU A 50 -8.39 -2.76 -12.68
N ILE A 51 -7.57 -1.82 -12.17
CA ILE A 51 -6.81 -2.03 -10.92
C ILE A 51 -7.77 -2.23 -9.75
N ASN A 52 -8.82 -1.42 -9.66
CA ASN A 52 -9.83 -1.53 -8.61
C ASN A 52 -10.56 -2.88 -8.68
N ASP A 53 -10.92 -3.33 -9.88
CA ASP A 53 -11.54 -4.64 -10.08
C ASP A 53 -10.59 -5.79 -9.73
N MET A 54 -9.33 -5.73 -10.16
CA MET A 54 -8.30 -6.68 -9.76
C MET A 54 -8.14 -6.74 -8.25
N ALA A 55 -8.04 -5.58 -7.57
CA ALA A 55 -7.91 -5.50 -6.13
C ALA A 55 -9.08 -6.18 -5.41
N ARG A 56 -10.32 -5.94 -5.90
CA ARG A 56 -11.53 -6.57 -5.36
C ARG A 56 -11.49 -8.09 -5.47
N TYR A 57 -11.17 -8.64 -6.63
CA TYR A 57 -11.10 -10.10 -6.82
C TYR A 57 -9.93 -10.74 -6.08
N LEU A 58 -8.82 -10.03 -5.96
CA LEU A 58 -7.65 -10.47 -5.22
C LEU A 58 -7.82 -10.31 -3.70
N GLY A 59 -8.82 -9.54 -3.24
CA GLY A 59 -9.14 -9.33 -1.82
C GLY A 59 -8.12 -8.44 -1.11
N VAL A 60 -7.61 -7.43 -1.82
CA VAL A 60 -6.63 -6.45 -1.33
C VAL A 60 -7.07 -5.03 -1.67
N SER A 61 -6.41 -4.01 -1.10
CA SER A 61 -6.62 -2.63 -1.54
C SER A 61 -5.92 -2.37 -2.88
N ASP A 62 -6.42 -1.41 -3.66
CA ASP A 62 -5.76 -0.92 -4.88
C ASP A 62 -4.35 -0.41 -4.58
N LYS A 63 -4.14 0.20 -3.41
CA LYS A 63 -2.83 0.68 -2.94
C LYS A 63 -1.82 -0.45 -2.76
N ALA A 64 -2.27 -1.65 -2.39
CA ALA A 64 -1.39 -2.82 -2.32
C ALA A 64 -0.88 -3.28 -3.70
N LEU A 65 -1.59 -2.94 -4.78
CA LEU A 65 -1.16 -3.19 -6.16
C LEU A 65 -0.26 -2.08 -6.71
N THR A 66 -0.45 -0.82 -6.28
CA THR A 66 0.20 0.37 -6.83
C THR A 66 1.34 0.90 -5.95
N VAL A 67 2.25 0.02 -5.55
CA VAL A 67 3.44 0.39 -4.77
C VAL A 67 4.52 1.03 -5.67
N PRO A 68 5.44 1.85 -5.13
CA PRO A 68 6.61 2.35 -5.84
C PRO A 68 7.48 1.23 -6.42
N GLU A 69 8.32 1.55 -7.40
CA GLU A 69 9.27 0.61 -7.96
C GLU A 69 10.45 0.39 -6.99
N ILE A 70 10.44 -0.78 -6.35
CA ILE A 70 11.47 -1.21 -5.38
C ILE A 70 12.13 -2.52 -5.79
N ASP A 71 12.11 -2.81 -7.10
CA ASP A 71 12.56 -4.11 -7.63
C ASP A 71 14.07 -4.24 -7.74
N THR A 72 14.78 -3.10 -7.73
CA THR A 72 16.25 -3.07 -7.72
C THR A 72 16.75 -2.56 -6.37
N TYR A 73 17.91 -3.04 -5.94
CA TYR A 73 18.53 -2.55 -4.70
C TYR A 73 18.79 -1.05 -4.74
N ILE A 74 19.16 -0.50 -5.88
CA ILE A 74 19.37 0.94 -6.07
C ILE A 74 18.04 1.68 -5.97
N GLY A 75 16.97 1.20 -6.61
CA GLY A 75 15.62 1.79 -6.52
C GLY A 75 15.07 1.74 -5.09
N LEU A 76 15.30 0.63 -4.38
CA LEU A 76 14.97 0.52 -2.96
C LEU A 76 15.71 1.57 -2.14
N MET A 77 17.03 1.73 -2.33
CA MET A 77 17.84 2.73 -1.60
C MET A 77 17.34 4.15 -1.85
N HIS A 78 17.06 4.53 -3.11
CA HIS A 78 16.50 5.85 -3.41
C HIS A 78 15.11 6.06 -2.81
N THR A 79 14.29 5.00 -2.70
CA THR A 79 13.00 5.07 -1.99
C THR A 79 13.21 5.33 -0.50
N LEU A 80 14.18 4.67 0.14
CA LEU A 80 14.52 4.90 1.55
C LEU A 80 15.06 6.31 1.78
N PHE A 81 15.91 6.84 0.89
CA PHE A 81 16.38 8.24 0.97
C PHE A 81 15.22 9.23 0.83
N ALA A 82 14.28 8.99 -0.09
CA ALA A 82 13.11 9.84 -0.21
C ALA A 82 12.21 9.79 1.04
N ILE A 83 12.12 8.64 1.72
CA ILE A 83 11.41 8.51 2.98
C ILE A 83 12.11 9.31 4.10
N GLU A 84 13.44 9.33 4.13
CA GLU A 84 14.23 10.15 5.03
C GLU A 84 13.93 11.64 4.79
N ASP A 85 14.04 12.11 3.54
CA ASP A 85 13.85 13.51 3.17
C ASP A 85 12.44 14.03 3.47
N ILE A 86 11.40 13.22 3.23
CA ILE A 86 9.99 13.65 3.26
C ILE A 86 9.36 13.44 4.64
N TYR A 87 9.69 12.36 5.33
CA TYR A 87 8.97 11.93 6.53
C TYR A 87 9.84 11.93 7.80
N GLY A 88 11.10 12.34 7.72
CA GLY A 88 12.01 12.42 8.87
C GLY A 88 12.44 11.07 9.40
N PHE A 89 12.50 10.04 8.54
CA PHE A 89 13.20 8.83 8.91
C PHE A 89 14.69 9.08 8.99
N LYS A 90 15.41 8.27 9.76
CA LYS A 90 16.86 8.23 9.78
C LYS A 90 17.36 6.82 9.91
N ILE A 91 18.56 6.59 9.39
CA ILE A 91 19.28 5.36 9.66
C ILE A 91 19.91 5.43 11.05
N ASP A 92 19.79 4.37 11.82
CA ASP A 92 20.37 4.23 13.15
C ASP A 92 20.85 2.80 13.34
N GLU A 93 21.46 2.49 14.49
CA GLU A 93 21.94 1.17 14.85
C GLU A 93 21.28 0.67 16.14
N LYS A 94 20.80 -0.57 16.11
CA LYS A 94 20.32 -1.27 17.30
C LYS A 94 20.94 -2.67 17.35
N ASP A 95 21.57 -2.99 18.45
CA ASP A 95 22.23 -4.30 18.67
C ASP A 95 23.20 -4.69 17.54
N GLY A 96 24.00 -3.73 17.04
CA GLY A 96 24.95 -3.92 15.94
C GLY A 96 24.31 -4.07 14.57
N LYS A 97 23.01 -3.76 14.42
CA LYS A 97 22.27 -3.87 13.14
C LYS A 97 21.70 -2.54 12.74
N PRO A 98 21.83 -2.14 11.45
CA PRO A 98 21.21 -0.93 10.97
C PRO A 98 19.68 -1.04 11.04
N CYS A 99 19.02 0.01 11.49
CA CYS A 99 17.58 0.13 11.57
C CYS A 99 17.11 1.51 11.13
N LEU A 100 15.86 1.61 10.66
CA LEU A 100 15.22 2.88 10.34
C LEU A 100 14.34 3.30 11.51
N LEU A 101 14.52 4.54 11.96
CA LEU A 101 13.72 5.17 13.01
C LEU A 101 13.09 6.45 12.46
N ILE A 102 11.97 6.87 13.08
CA ILE A 102 11.48 8.24 12.88
C ILE A 102 12.21 9.13 13.88
N ASP A 103 12.87 10.17 13.36
CA ASP A 103 13.44 11.22 14.20
C ASP A 103 12.34 12.20 14.61
N SER A 104 11.83 12.03 15.83
CA SER A 104 10.78 12.90 16.39
C SER A 104 11.22 14.36 16.57
N THR A 105 12.53 14.65 16.47
CA THR A 105 13.07 16.02 16.56
C THR A 105 13.22 16.67 15.18
N SER A 106 13.08 15.92 14.11
CA SER A 106 13.13 16.44 12.74
C SER A 106 11.96 17.36 12.44
N THR A 107 12.21 18.44 11.73
CA THR A 107 11.16 19.36 11.24
C THR A 107 10.22 18.69 10.21
N THR A 108 10.65 17.59 9.61
CA THR A 108 9.87 16.78 8.66
C THR A 108 9.16 15.61 9.35
N ALA A 109 9.38 15.40 10.68
CA ALA A 109 8.71 14.32 11.42
C ALA A 109 7.18 14.48 11.32
N ASN A 110 6.52 13.40 10.91
CA ASN A 110 5.08 13.37 10.71
C ASN A 110 4.41 12.47 11.76
N SER A 111 3.65 13.10 12.68
CA SER A 111 2.96 12.37 13.75
C SER A 111 1.98 11.33 13.24
N SER A 112 1.37 11.55 12.07
CA SER A 112 0.47 10.57 11.45
C SER A 112 1.23 9.32 11.01
N VAL A 113 2.44 9.49 10.43
CA VAL A 113 3.28 8.35 10.04
C VAL A 113 3.75 7.58 11.29
N SER A 114 4.12 8.27 12.35
CA SER A 114 4.47 7.64 13.63
C SER A 114 3.33 6.77 14.15
N SER A 115 2.11 7.31 14.22
CA SER A 115 0.94 6.56 14.66
C SER A 115 0.62 5.35 13.75
N MET A 116 0.84 5.47 12.44
CA MET A 116 0.69 4.35 11.50
C MET A 116 1.72 3.24 11.77
N LEU A 117 2.96 3.59 12.10
CA LEU A 117 3.98 2.62 12.46
C LEU A 117 3.69 1.96 13.81
N ASP A 118 3.17 2.71 14.79
CA ASP A 118 2.76 2.15 16.07
C ASP A 118 1.62 1.13 15.89
N ALA A 119 0.64 1.42 15.03
CA ALA A 119 -0.41 0.49 14.67
C ALA A 119 0.15 -0.78 14.00
N TRP A 120 1.09 -0.60 13.07
CA TRP A 120 1.74 -1.74 12.43
C TRP A 120 2.57 -2.57 13.41
N LEU A 121 3.32 -1.92 14.31
CA LEU A 121 4.08 -2.59 15.35
C LEU A 121 3.17 -3.41 16.29
N ALA A 122 2.00 -2.87 16.67
CA ALA A 122 1.03 -3.57 17.49
C ALA A 122 0.54 -4.86 16.81
N GLU A 123 0.17 -4.78 15.53
CA GLU A 123 -0.27 -5.95 14.77
C GLU A 123 0.86 -6.96 14.52
N ALA A 124 2.08 -6.49 14.28
CA ALA A 124 3.24 -7.36 14.15
C ALA A 124 3.51 -8.15 15.44
N ARG A 125 3.42 -7.49 16.60
CA ARG A 125 3.59 -8.15 17.92
C ARG A 125 2.52 -9.21 18.16
N LYS A 126 1.25 -8.95 17.85
CA LYS A 126 0.18 -9.96 17.95
C LYS A 126 0.48 -11.20 17.09
N PHE A 127 1.06 -10.99 15.91
CA PHE A 127 1.48 -12.09 15.05
C PHE A 127 2.69 -12.85 15.64
N GLU A 128 3.70 -12.15 16.14
CA GLU A 128 4.88 -12.75 16.76
C GLU A 128 4.55 -13.56 18.02
N THR A 129 3.59 -13.10 18.81
CA THR A 129 3.11 -13.81 20.02
C THR A 129 2.10 -14.91 19.73
N GLY A 130 1.67 -15.09 18.48
CA GLY A 130 0.69 -16.08 18.09
C GLY A 130 -0.76 -15.73 18.44
N GLU A 131 -1.03 -14.49 18.85
CA GLU A 131 -2.39 -13.99 19.13
C GLU A 131 -3.24 -13.94 17.83
N ILE A 132 -2.61 -13.61 16.71
CA ILE A 132 -3.25 -13.65 15.40
C ILE A 132 -2.48 -14.55 14.43
N THR A 133 -3.21 -15.12 13.47
CA THR A 133 -2.59 -15.95 12.42
C THR A 133 -1.88 -15.09 11.37
N LYS A 134 -1.01 -15.73 10.57
CA LYS A 134 -0.37 -15.06 9.44
C LYS A 134 -1.38 -14.54 8.42
N GLU A 135 -2.46 -15.25 8.20
CA GLU A 135 -3.53 -14.85 7.29
C GLU A 135 -4.24 -13.59 7.78
N ALA A 136 -4.49 -13.49 9.11
CA ALA A 136 -5.09 -12.31 9.72
C ALA A 136 -4.14 -11.09 9.63
N TYR A 137 -2.86 -11.27 9.95
CA TYR A 137 -1.84 -10.24 9.81
C TYR A 137 -1.69 -9.76 8.36
N ASP A 138 -1.64 -10.66 7.39
CA ASP A 138 -1.56 -10.34 5.97
C ASP A 138 -2.84 -9.66 5.46
N LYS A 139 -4.01 -10.06 5.96
CA LYS A 139 -5.28 -9.40 5.65
C LYS A 139 -5.27 -7.95 6.12
N TRP A 140 -4.76 -7.67 7.33
CA TRP A 140 -4.62 -6.32 7.85
C TRP A 140 -3.67 -5.48 6.97
N ARG A 141 -2.45 -5.96 6.73
CA ARG A 141 -1.44 -5.24 5.93
C ARG A 141 -1.91 -4.90 4.52
N TYR A 142 -2.49 -5.88 3.82
CA TYR A 142 -2.84 -5.71 2.40
C TYR A 142 -4.15 -4.96 2.18
N ASN A 143 -4.92 -4.74 3.23
CA ASN A 143 -6.13 -3.93 3.19
C ASN A 143 -6.03 -2.65 4.02
N TYR A 144 -4.83 -2.31 4.51
CA TYR A 144 -4.60 -1.08 5.24
C TYR A 144 -5.07 0.15 4.41
N PRO A 145 -5.78 1.14 5.02
CA PRO A 145 -6.11 1.29 6.44
C PRO A 145 -7.47 0.69 6.85
N LYS A 146 -8.17 -0.04 5.99
CA LYS A 146 -9.57 -0.49 6.19
C LYS A 146 -9.81 -1.23 7.51
N HIS A 147 -8.82 -1.96 7.99
CA HIS A 147 -8.89 -2.76 9.23
C HIS A 147 -8.09 -2.15 10.38
N ASP A 148 -7.58 -0.93 10.22
CA ASP A 148 -6.89 -0.22 11.29
C ASP A 148 -7.90 0.39 12.24
N THR A 149 -7.85 -0.03 13.51
CA THR A 149 -8.69 0.49 14.59
C THR A 149 -7.98 1.52 15.47
N HIS A 150 -6.70 1.78 15.22
CA HIS A 150 -5.87 2.66 16.03
C HIS A 150 -5.97 4.12 15.60
N GLN A 151 -6.49 4.39 14.41
CA GLN A 151 -6.61 5.74 13.87
C GLN A 151 -8.07 6.10 13.56
N ILE A 152 -8.46 7.32 13.92
CA ILE A 152 -9.72 7.92 13.47
C ILE A 152 -9.42 8.61 12.13
N TRP A 153 -9.76 7.94 11.05
CA TRP A 153 -9.70 8.53 9.71
C TRP A 153 -10.84 9.51 9.55
N ALA A 154 -10.59 10.79 9.82
CA ALA A 154 -11.51 11.83 9.39
C ALA A 154 -11.50 11.85 7.85
N LYS A 155 -12.69 11.79 7.21
CA LYS A 155 -12.81 12.16 5.80
C LYS A 155 -12.24 13.56 5.65
N VAL A 156 -11.18 13.72 4.87
CA VAL A 156 -10.73 15.05 4.45
C VAL A 156 -11.94 15.70 3.77
N PRO A 157 -12.38 16.90 4.20
CA PRO A 157 -13.46 17.60 3.52
C PRO A 157 -13.16 17.67 2.03
N SER A 158 -14.18 17.52 1.19
CA SER A 158 -14.00 17.70 -0.26
C SER A 158 -13.41 19.11 -0.50
N GLN A 159 -12.69 19.30 -1.61
CA GLN A 159 -12.12 20.61 -1.96
C GLN A 159 -13.18 21.72 -1.87
N GLU A 160 -14.41 21.44 -2.29
CA GLU A 160 -15.57 22.35 -2.20
C GLU A 160 -15.89 22.77 -0.76
N LEU A 161 -15.86 21.83 0.21
CA LEU A 161 -16.05 22.14 1.63
C LEU A 161 -14.90 22.96 2.21
N SER A 162 -13.68 22.70 1.77
CA SER A 162 -12.49 23.47 2.14
C SER A 162 -12.59 24.91 1.61
N ASP A 163 -13.03 25.08 0.38
CA ASP A 163 -13.18 26.40 -0.26
C ASP A 163 -14.31 27.21 0.38
N ILE A 164 -15.42 26.56 0.76
CA ILE A 164 -16.52 27.19 1.51
C ILE A 164 -16.04 27.66 2.89
N LEU A 165 -15.28 26.85 3.61
CA LEU A 165 -14.72 27.23 4.91
C LEU A 165 -13.75 28.41 4.79
N VAL A 166 -12.86 28.39 3.80
CA VAL A 166 -11.91 29.49 3.54
C VAL A 166 -12.64 30.77 3.16
N ALA A 167 -13.73 30.71 2.38
CA ALA A 167 -14.55 31.88 2.06
C ALA A 167 -15.24 32.45 3.31
N ALA A 168 -15.82 31.60 4.15
CA ALA A 168 -16.50 32.03 5.38
C ALA A 168 -15.56 32.68 6.42
N PHE A 169 -14.26 32.36 6.41
CA PHE A 169 -13.25 33.01 7.27
C PHE A 169 -12.68 34.32 6.70
N LYS A 170 -12.87 34.60 5.41
CA LYS A 170 -12.43 35.85 4.78
C LYS A 170 -13.44 37.00 4.91
N GLU A 171 -14.67 36.70 5.28
CA GLU A 171 -15.75 37.69 5.47
C GLU A 171 -15.88 38.22 6.93
N LYS A 172 -14.94 37.89 7.79
CA LYS A 172 -14.82 38.42 9.16
C LYS A 172 -13.52 39.23 9.30
#